data_b751e76e4374d674976abe0079fdda07
#
_entry.id   b751e76e4374d674976abe0079fdda07
#
_cell.length_a   1.000
_cell.length_b   1.000
_cell.length_c   1.000
_cell.angle_alpha   90.00
_cell.angle_beta   90.00
_cell.angle_gamma   90.00
#
_symmetry.space_group_name_H-M   'P 1'
#
loop_
_entity.id
_entity.type
_entity.pdbx_description
1 polymer ?
#
loop_
_entity_poly.entity_id
_entity_poly.type
_entity_poly.pdbx_seq_one_letter_code
_entity_poly.pdbx_strand_id
1 'polypeptide(L)'
;LQLRSRRLVRALGALALLLATAQVLLGWWWNGRPLLDSLLAGIALAMAILPEEIPVILTVFLALGAWRIARQQVLTRRITAVETLGAITVLAVDKTGTLTQNRMAVAELATPAQTWQAAGANALPEPFHRLVEFALLATPTDPFDPMEKAIARFGHEWLKGTEHVQDGREPEFEYPLSSDILAMTRVFASGQPHMYQLATKGAPEAVADLCHLDEAGRNALRAQVESLAERGLRVLGVARGHWTGAAQGALWPASQHDFDFEFLGLLALADPPRPEVPEALAQCHAAGVRVVMMTGDHPAT
;
A
#
# COMPACT_ATOMS: atom_id res chain seq x y z
N LEU A 1 -6.47 -10.80 -31.02
CA LEU A 1 -7.61 -11.43 -31.72
C LEU A 1 -8.18 -10.50 -32.80
N GLN A 2 -8.60 -9.30 -32.51
CA GLN A 2 -9.23 -8.39 -33.48
C GLN A 2 -8.39 -8.11 -34.73
N LEU A 3 -7.07 -7.91 -34.61
CA LEU A 3 -6.21 -7.69 -35.79
C LEU A 3 -6.07 -8.96 -36.66
N ARG A 4 -6.04 -10.14 -36.02
CA ARG A 4 -6.00 -11.42 -36.70
C ARG A 4 -7.34 -11.72 -37.38
N SER A 5 -8.47 -11.49 -36.69
CA SER A 5 -9.81 -11.64 -37.27
C SER A 5 -10.02 -10.73 -38.47
N ARG A 6 -9.61 -9.44 -38.39
CA ARG A 6 -9.70 -8.51 -39.53
C ARG A 6 -8.86 -8.94 -40.71
N ARG A 7 -7.68 -9.54 -40.52
CA ARG A 7 -6.86 -10.09 -41.61
C ARG A 7 -7.55 -11.32 -42.24
N LEU A 8 -8.09 -12.20 -41.41
CA LEU A 8 -8.82 -13.35 -41.87
C LEU A 8 -10.05 -12.95 -42.68
N VAL A 9 -10.89 -12.05 -42.15
CA VAL A 9 -12.08 -11.57 -42.87
C VAL A 9 -11.74 -10.90 -44.18
N ARG A 10 -10.64 -10.10 -44.24
CA ARG A 10 -10.17 -9.50 -45.51
C ARG A 10 -9.69 -10.57 -46.52
N ALA A 11 -8.94 -11.56 -46.05
CA ALA A 11 -8.47 -12.65 -46.91
C ALA A 11 -9.63 -13.47 -47.45
N LEU A 12 -10.59 -13.82 -46.60
CA LEU A 12 -11.81 -14.54 -47.04
C LEU A 12 -12.69 -13.68 -47.96
N GLY A 13 -12.79 -12.38 -47.69
CA GLY A 13 -13.50 -11.43 -48.55
C GLY A 13 -12.87 -11.31 -49.93
N ALA A 14 -11.52 -11.24 -50.02
CA ALA A 14 -10.81 -11.24 -51.28
C ALA A 14 -11.01 -12.58 -52.06
N LEU A 15 -10.96 -13.71 -51.35
CA LEU A 15 -11.22 -15.02 -51.93
C LEU A 15 -12.66 -15.15 -52.43
N ALA A 16 -13.64 -14.69 -51.63
CA ALA A 16 -15.05 -14.69 -51.99
C ALA A 16 -15.31 -13.87 -53.26
N LEU A 17 -14.70 -12.66 -53.32
CA LEU A 17 -14.81 -11.79 -54.51
C LEU A 17 -14.21 -12.44 -55.75
N LEU A 18 -13.03 -13.05 -55.60
CA LEU A 18 -12.36 -13.75 -56.71
C LEU A 18 -13.22 -14.93 -57.21
N LEU A 19 -13.71 -15.75 -56.31
CA LEU A 19 -14.57 -16.91 -56.67
C LEU A 19 -15.90 -16.48 -57.26
N ALA A 20 -16.54 -15.44 -56.70
CA ALA A 20 -17.78 -14.87 -57.24
C ALA A 20 -17.59 -14.33 -58.64
N THR A 21 -16.49 -13.59 -58.86
CA THR A 21 -16.14 -13.07 -60.19
C THR A 21 -15.88 -14.19 -61.20
N ALA A 22 -15.12 -15.22 -60.79
CA ALA A 22 -14.88 -16.40 -61.62
C ALA A 22 -16.19 -17.12 -61.95
N GLN A 23 -17.09 -17.27 -60.99
CA GLN A 23 -18.42 -17.87 -61.16
C GLN A 23 -19.28 -17.10 -62.16
N VAL A 24 -19.29 -15.78 -62.10
CA VAL A 24 -20.02 -14.93 -63.04
C VAL A 24 -19.47 -15.06 -64.44
N LEU A 25 -18.13 -14.99 -64.63
CA LEU A 25 -17.50 -15.12 -65.92
C LEU A 25 -17.71 -16.49 -66.56
N LEU A 26 -17.54 -17.57 -65.78
CA LEU A 26 -17.80 -18.94 -66.26
C LEU A 26 -19.25 -19.17 -66.59
N GLY A 27 -20.20 -18.65 -65.77
CA GLY A 27 -21.62 -18.78 -66.03
C GLY A 27 -22.07 -18.09 -67.29
N TRP A 28 -21.55 -16.86 -67.50
CA TRP A 28 -21.92 -16.03 -68.64
C TRP A 28 -21.21 -16.47 -69.93
N TRP A 29 -19.87 -16.67 -69.90
CA TRP A 29 -19.09 -16.95 -71.11
C TRP A 29 -19.08 -18.44 -71.52
N TRP A 30 -18.89 -19.34 -70.52
CA TRP A 30 -18.71 -20.75 -70.83
C TRP A 30 -20.06 -21.47 -70.88
N ASN A 31 -20.98 -21.20 -69.99
CA ASN A 31 -22.26 -21.87 -69.84
C ASN A 31 -23.43 -21.20 -70.61
N GLY A 32 -23.16 -19.99 -71.21
CA GLY A 32 -24.18 -19.25 -71.99
C GLY A 32 -25.38 -18.78 -71.16
N ARG A 33 -25.26 -18.68 -69.85
CA ARG A 33 -26.33 -18.22 -68.97
C ARG A 33 -26.57 -16.73 -69.09
N PRO A 34 -27.81 -16.24 -68.90
CA PRO A 34 -28.05 -14.79 -68.81
C PRO A 34 -27.12 -14.13 -67.78
N LEU A 35 -26.64 -12.94 -68.13
CA LEU A 35 -25.75 -12.20 -67.23
C LEU A 35 -26.34 -11.97 -65.83
N LEU A 36 -27.64 -11.70 -65.75
CA LEU A 36 -28.37 -11.52 -64.51
C LEU A 36 -28.33 -12.74 -63.58
N ASP A 37 -28.60 -13.94 -64.16
CA ASP A 37 -28.59 -15.19 -63.43
C ASP A 37 -27.18 -15.56 -62.95
N SER A 38 -26.16 -15.28 -63.78
CA SER A 38 -24.76 -15.48 -63.42
C SER A 38 -24.33 -14.54 -62.30
N LEU A 39 -24.79 -13.30 -62.31
CA LEU A 39 -24.51 -12.31 -61.29
C LEU A 39 -25.17 -12.65 -59.95
N LEU A 40 -26.45 -13.09 -59.98
CA LEU A 40 -27.14 -13.58 -58.78
C LEU A 40 -26.45 -14.81 -58.18
N ALA A 41 -25.98 -15.76 -58.99
CA ALA A 41 -25.23 -16.91 -58.53
C ALA A 41 -23.87 -16.51 -57.91
N GLY A 42 -23.18 -15.51 -58.47
CA GLY A 42 -21.95 -14.98 -57.91
C GLY A 42 -22.15 -14.27 -56.57
N ILE A 43 -23.20 -13.46 -56.46
CA ILE A 43 -23.55 -12.82 -55.17
C ILE A 43 -23.90 -13.86 -54.12
N ALA A 44 -24.72 -14.85 -54.44
CA ALA A 44 -25.07 -15.94 -53.53
C ALA A 44 -23.82 -16.70 -53.03
N LEU A 45 -22.86 -16.98 -53.92
CA LEU A 45 -21.59 -17.61 -53.57
C LEU A 45 -20.75 -16.71 -52.66
N ALA A 46 -20.67 -15.40 -52.93
CA ALA A 46 -19.93 -14.46 -52.08
C ALA A 46 -20.52 -14.39 -50.68
N MET A 47 -21.85 -14.33 -50.56
CA MET A 47 -22.55 -14.34 -49.25
C MET A 47 -22.31 -15.67 -48.50
N ALA A 48 -22.30 -16.78 -49.15
CA ALA A 48 -22.06 -18.11 -48.54
C ALA A 48 -20.61 -18.26 -47.97
N ILE A 49 -19.65 -17.56 -48.55
CA ILE A 49 -18.22 -17.62 -48.13
C ILE A 49 -17.89 -16.63 -47.04
N LEU A 50 -18.62 -15.50 -46.94
CA LEU A 50 -18.36 -14.48 -45.96
C LEU A 50 -18.87 -14.89 -44.57
N PRO A 51 -17.97 -15.06 -43.58
CA PRO A 51 -18.38 -15.39 -42.21
C PRO A 51 -18.84 -14.13 -41.48
N GLU A 52 -20.08 -13.70 -41.70
CA GLU A 52 -20.63 -12.48 -41.11
C GLU A 52 -20.83 -12.58 -39.59
N GLU A 53 -20.90 -13.81 -39.06
CA GLU A 53 -21.11 -14.06 -37.64
C GLU A 53 -19.88 -13.78 -36.78
N ILE A 54 -18.66 -13.93 -37.33
CA ILE A 54 -17.41 -13.76 -36.54
C ILE A 54 -17.29 -12.40 -35.86
N PRO A 55 -17.51 -11.27 -36.55
CA PRO A 55 -17.45 -9.95 -35.90
C PRO A 55 -18.52 -9.76 -34.81
N VAL A 56 -19.73 -10.29 -35.06
CA VAL A 56 -20.85 -10.21 -34.13
C VAL A 56 -20.57 -11.02 -32.86
N ILE A 57 -20.20 -12.29 -33.04
CA ILE A 57 -19.83 -13.17 -31.91
C ILE A 57 -18.71 -12.60 -31.08
N LEU A 58 -17.64 -12.10 -31.74
CA LEU A 58 -16.52 -11.46 -31.03
C LEU A 58 -16.97 -10.24 -30.20
N THR A 59 -17.83 -9.40 -30.78
CA THR A 59 -18.37 -8.21 -30.10
C THR A 59 -19.19 -8.61 -28.88
N VAL A 60 -20.05 -9.62 -29.01
CA VAL A 60 -20.88 -10.12 -27.89
C VAL A 60 -20.00 -10.67 -26.77
N PHE A 61 -19.00 -11.52 -27.09
CA PHE A 61 -18.10 -12.07 -26.07
C PHE A 61 -17.27 -11.00 -25.38
N LEU A 62 -16.76 -10.01 -26.10
CA LEU A 62 -16.03 -8.89 -25.50
C LEU A 62 -16.92 -8.01 -24.63
N ALA A 63 -18.18 -7.78 -25.04
CA ALA A 63 -19.14 -7.05 -24.23
C ALA A 63 -19.51 -7.79 -22.94
N LEU A 64 -19.72 -9.12 -23.02
CA LEU A 64 -19.93 -9.95 -21.84
C LEU A 64 -18.72 -9.97 -20.91
N GLY A 65 -17.50 -10.00 -21.46
CA GLY A 65 -16.27 -9.89 -20.70
C GLY A 65 -16.18 -8.55 -19.97
N ALA A 66 -16.43 -7.45 -20.66
CA ALA A 66 -16.45 -6.11 -20.08
C ALA A 66 -17.53 -5.97 -18.98
N TRP A 67 -18.70 -6.55 -19.20
CA TRP A 67 -19.78 -6.57 -18.20
C TRP A 67 -19.38 -7.35 -16.93
N ARG A 68 -18.74 -8.53 -17.07
CA ARG A 68 -18.23 -9.30 -15.92
C ARG A 68 -17.20 -8.51 -15.12
N ILE A 69 -16.26 -7.85 -15.79
CA ILE A 69 -15.23 -7.02 -15.16
C ILE A 69 -15.87 -5.81 -14.45
N ALA A 70 -16.87 -5.16 -15.08
CA ALA A 70 -17.60 -4.05 -14.49
C ALA A 70 -18.34 -4.44 -13.20
N ARG A 71 -18.82 -5.68 -13.09
CA ARG A 71 -19.43 -6.20 -11.84
C ARG A 71 -18.42 -6.33 -10.69
N GLN A 72 -17.13 -6.39 -10.97
CA GLN A 72 -16.04 -6.34 -10.00
C GLN A 72 -15.55 -4.91 -9.74
N GLN A 73 -16.38 -3.90 -10.02
CA GLN A 73 -16.08 -2.47 -9.82
C GLN A 73 -14.89 -1.94 -10.63
N VAL A 74 -14.52 -2.65 -11.71
CA VAL A 74 -13.45 -2.24 -12.63
C VAL A 74 -14.07 -1.66 -13.90
N LEU A 75 -13.82 -0.37 -14.16
CA LEU A 75 -14.29 0.31 -15.36
C LEU A 75 -13.30 0.18 -16.51
N THR A 76 -13.72 -0.50 -17.59
CA THR A 76 -12.93 -0.58 -18.82
C THR A 76 -13.43 0.45 -19.84
N ARG A 77 -12.57 1.38 -20.23
CA ARG A 77 -12.88 2.40 -21.25
C ARG A 77 -12.82 1.86 -22.67
N ARG A 78 -12.10 0.77 -22.89
CA ARG A 78 -11.93 0.13 -24.21
C ARG A 78 -12.21 -1.36 -24.09
N ILE A 79 -13.10 -1.87 -24.92
CA ILE A 79 -13.45 -3.29 -24.95
C ILE A 79 -12.20 -4.17 -25.26
N THR A 80 -11.27 -3.66 -26.05
CA THR A 80 -10.00 -4.34 -26.36
C THR A 80 -9.08 -4.52 -25.15
N ALA A 81 -9.27 -3.74 -24.08
CA ALA A 81 -8.49 -3.91 -22.85
C ALA A 81 -8.76 -5.27 -22.19
N VAL A 82 -9.97 -5.82 -22.33
CA VAL A 82 -10.34 -7.16 -21.82
C VAL A 82 -9.47 -8.24 -22.47
N GLU A 83 -9.26 -8.14 -23.79
CA GLU A 83 -8.38 -9.07 -24.52
C GLU A 83 -6.93 -8.96 -24.05
N THR A 84 -6.44 -7.72 -23.85
CA THR A 84 -5.06 -7.50 -23.40
C THR A 84 -4.85 -8.04 -21.99
N LEU A 85 -5.80 -7.77 -21.07
CA LEU A 85 -5.77 -8.29 -19.70
C LEU A 85 -5.75 -9.84 -19.66
N GLY A 86 -6.53 -10.48 -20.52
CA GLY A 86 -6.54 -11.94 -20.61
C GLY A 86 -5.26 -12.56 -21.21
N ALA A 87 -4.36 -11.74 -21.76
CA ALA A 87 -3.12 -12.19 -22.39
C ALA A 87 -1.85 -11.87 -21.61
N ILE A 88 -1.98 -11.21 -20.44
CA ILE A 88 -0.81 -10.87 -19.60
C ILE A 88 -0.23 -12.14 -18.98
N THR A 89 1.10 -12.18 -18.91
CA THR A 89 1.85 -13.25 -18.25
C THR A 89 2.63 -12.74 -17.04
N VAL A 90 2.78 -11.42 -16.93
CA VAL A 90 3.45 -10.75 -15.82
C VAL A 90 2.60 -9.54 -15.39
N LEU A 91 2.35 -9.45 -14.10
CA LEU A 91 1.69 -8.33 -13.45
C LEU A 91 2.69 -7.64 -12.52
N ALA A 92 3.08 -6.42 -12.85
CA ALA A 92 3.89 -5.59 -11.97
C ALA A 92 2.98 -4.73 -11.11
N VAL A 93 3.12 -4.81 -9.79
CA VAL A 93 2.30 -4.10 -8.82
C VAL A 93 3.16 -3.27 -7.89
N ASP A 94 2.69 -2.08 -7.55
CA ASP A 94 3.29 -1.28 -6.49
C ASP A 94 2.95 -1.87 -5.12
N LYS A 95 3.88 -1.78 -4.17
CA LYS A 95 3.67 -2.22 -2.79
C LYS A 95 2.67 -1.31 -2.09
N THR A 96 3.02 0.00 -1.99
CA THR A 96 2.32 0.95 -1.12
C THR A 96 0.99 1.40 -1.73
N GLY A 97 -0.10 1.20 -1.01
CA GLY A 97 -1.45 1.59 -1.46
C GLY A 97 -2.08 0.64 -2.48
N THR A 98 -1.31 -0.31 -3.05
CA THR A 98 -1.82 -1.36 -3.94
C THR A 98 -1.92 -2.69 -3.21
N LEU A 99 -0.79 -3.25 -2.78
CA LEU A 99 -0.77 -4.48 -1.96
C LEU A 99 -1.05 -4.18 -0.49
N THR A 100 -0.70 -2.98 -0.03
CA THR A 100 -0.93 -2.52 1.32
C THR A 100 -2.05 -1.49 1.39
N GLN A 101 -2.51 -1.19 2.60
CA GLN A 101 -3.64 -0.28 2.85
C GLN A 101 -3.28 1.20 2.70
N ASN A 102 -2.00 1.54 2.50
CA ASN A 102 -1.47 2.90 2.60
C ASN A 102 -1.86 3.58 3.93
N ARG A 103 -1.83 2.81 4.99
CA ARG A 103 -2.22 3.22 6.34
C ARG A 103 -1.29 2.59 7.35
N MET A 104 -0.40 3.42 7.92
CA MET A 104 0.47 2.96 9.00
C MET A 104 -0.35 2.47 10.20
N ALA A 105 0.14 1.41 10.83
CA ALA A 105 -0.40 0.85 12.07
C ALA A 105 0.77 0.41 12.96
N VAL A 106 0.61 0.52 14.28
CA VAL A 106 1.54 -0.07 15.24
C VAL A 106 1.36 -1.59 15.19
N ALA A 107 2.41 -2.29 14.81
CA ALA A 107 2.42 -3.74 14.64
C ALA A 107 3.02 -4.45 15.85
N GLU A 108 4.08 -3.88 16.43
CA GLU A 108 4.81 -4.47 17.54
C GLU A 108 5.35 -3.40 18.48
N LEU A 109 5.40 -3.73 19.76
CA LEU A 109 6.04 -2.95 20.81
C LEU A 109 7.18 -3.78 21.41
N ALA A 110 8.31 -3.14 21.68
CA ALA A 110 9.45 -3.78 22.29
C ALA A 110 10.00 -2.91 23.42
N THR A 111 10.07 -3.45 24.62
CA THR A 111 10.83 -2.89 25.75
C THR A 111 12.18 -3.62 25.85
N PRO A 112 13.13 -3.15 26.65
CA PRO A 112 14.38 -3.89 26.88
C PRO A 112 14.17 -5.32 27.41
N ALA A 113 13.02 -5.61 28.06
CA ALA A 113 12.75 -6.91 28.70
C ALA A 113 11.89 -7.85 27.84
N GLN A 114 11.02 -7.32 27.01
CA GLN A 114 10.00 -8.13 26.32
C GLN A 114 9.44 -7.45 25.07
N THR A 115 8.85 -8.26 24.18
CA THR A 115 8.17 -7.83 22.96
C THR A 115 6.69 -8.22 22.99
N TRP A 116 5.84 -7.45 22.32
CA TRP A 116 4.43 -7.73 22.19
C TRP A 116 3.95 -7.35 20.78
N GLN A 117 3.11 -8.19 20.19
CA GLN A 117 2.55 -7.98 18.86
C GLN A 117 1.05 -7.63 18.95
N ALA A 118 0.65 -6.62 18.18
CA ALA A 118 -0.73 -6.15 18.14
C ALA A 118 -1.68 -7.14 17.42
N ALA A 119 -1.17 -7.93 16.48
CA ALA A 119 -1.97 -8.86 15.70
C ALA A 119 -2.54 -9.98 16.58
N GLY A 120 -3.87 -10.08 16.62
CA GLY A 120 -4.58 -11.11 17.39
C GLY A 120 -4.63 -10.87 18.90
N ALA A 121 -4.10 -9.76 19.39
CA ALA A 121 -4.15 -9.43 20.82
C ALA A 121 -5.52 -8.83 21.20
N ASN A 122 -5.99 -9.16 22.40
CA ASN A 122 -7.23 -8.65 22.97
C ASN A 122 -7.02 -7.57 24.03
N ALA A 123 -5.80 -7.44 24.54
CA ALA A 123 -5.43 -6.45 25.55
C ALA A 123 -3.96 -6.07 25.42
N LEU A 124 -3.63 -4.84 25.81
CA LEU A 124 -2.25 -4.38 25.95
C LEU A 124 -1.75 -4.75 27.35
N PRO A 125 -0.63 -5.51 27.48
CA PRO A 125 -0.07 -5.81 28.79
C PRO A 125 0.48 -4.57 29.49
N GLU A 126 0.33 -4.51 30.81
CA GLU A 126 0.73 -3.39 31.66
C GLU A 126 2.16 -2.84 31.41
N PRO A 127 3.19 -3.69 31.20
CA PRO A 127 4.54 -3.20 30.94
C PRO A 127 4.68 -2.28 29.70
N PHE A 128 3.74 -2.34 28.76
CA PHE A 128 3.73 -1.53 27.56
C PHE A 128 2.90 -0.25 27.68
N HIS A 129 2.07 -0.10 28.71
CA HIS A 129 1.20 1.06 28.87
C HIS A 129 2.01 2.35 28.89
N ARG A 130 3.08 2.39 29.67
CA ARG A 130 3.95 3.58 29.77
C ARG A 130 4.65 3.90 28.44
N LEU A 131 5.10 2.90 27.71
CA LEU A 131 5.68 3.09 26.37
C LEU A 131 4.69 3.77 25.43
N VAL A 132 3.45 3.29 25.40
CA VAL A 132 2.40 3.84 24.54
C VAL A 132 1.93 5.21 25.02
N GLU A 133 1.81 5.43 26.33
CA GLU A 133 1.50 6.74 26.93
C GLU A 133 2.49 7.81 26.47
N PHE A 134 3.79 7.56 26.62
CA PHE A 134 4.81 8.52 26.24
C PHE A 134 4.96 8.69 24.73
N ALA A 135 4.71 7.64 23.95
CA ALA A 135 4.61 7.75 22.50
C ALA A 135 3.43 8.67 22.09
N LEU A 136 2.29 8.54 22.76
CA LEU A 136 1.12 9.37 22.54
C LEU A 136 1.39 10.83 22.96
N LEU A 137 1.96 11.07 24.14
CA LEU A 137 2.34 12.40 24.60
C LEU A 137 3.35 13.07 23.65
N ALA A 138 4.31 12.33 23.14
CA ALA A 138 5.27 12.83 22.13
C ALA A 138 4.65 13.06 20.74
N THR A 139 3.36 12.73 20.54
CA THR A 139 2.66 12.91 19.27
C THR A 139 1.80 14.19 19.34
N PRO A 140 1.81 15.04 18.27
CA PRO A 140 0.92 16.21 18.21
C PRO A 140 -0.55 15.84 18.35
N THR A 141 -1.35 16.74 18.90
CA THR A 141 -2.79 16.54 19.13
C THR A 141 -3.55 16.34 17.80
N ASP A 142 -3.13 17.07 16.75
CA ASP A 142 -3.65 16.90 15.38
C ASP A 142 -2.51 16.48 14.45
N PRO A 143 -2.15 15.19 14.43
CA PRO A 143 -1.02 14.70 13.67
C PRO A 143 -1.30 14.71 12.18
N PHE A 144 -0.34 15.21 11.38
CA PHE A 144 -0.42 15.13 9.90
C PHE A 144 0.25 13.87 9.37
N ASP A 145 1.37 13.47 9.95
CA ASP A 145 2.17 12.32 9.52
C ASP A 145 1.42 10.99 9.72
N PRO A 146 1.49 10.03 8.77
CA PRO A 146 0.82 8.73 8.87
C PRO A 146 1.26 7.88 10.07
N MET A 147 2.53 7.94 10.48
CA MET A 147 3.02 7.21 11.66
C MET A 147 2.47 7.82 12.95
N GLU A 148 2.45 9.15 13.03
CA GLU A 148 1.86 9.85 14.18
C GLU A 148 0.36 9.57 14.32
N LYS A 149 -0.38 9.57 13.19
CA LYS A 149 -1.79 9.15 13.17
C LYS A 149 -1.98 7.72 13.66
N ALA A 150 -1.04 6.84 13.33
CA ALA A 150 -1.08 5.45 13.79
C ALA A 150 -0.84 5.35 15.30
N ILE A 151 0.13 6.10 15.84
CA ILE A 151 0.44 6.15 17.27
C ILE A 151 -0.75 6.72 18.04
N ALA A 152 -1.30 7.86 17.59
CA ALA A 152 -2.44 8.48 18.26
C ALA A 152 -3.65 7.54 18.32
N ARG A 153 -3.99 6.91 17.19
CA ARG A 153 -5.09 5.95 17.13
C ARG A 153 -4.86 4.74 18.03
N PHE A 154 -3.65 4.18 17.98
CA PHE A 154 -3.28 3.05 18.81
C PHE A 154 -3.35 3.39 20.31
N GLY A 155 -2.79 4.52 20.71
CA GLY A 155 -2.82 4.97 22.10
C GLY A 155 -4.23 5.19 22.63
N HIS A 156 -5.09 5.89 21.88
CA HIS A 156 -6.48 6.10 22.30
C HIS A 156 -7.32 4.80 22.35
N GLU A 157 -7.03 3.84 21.48
CA GLU A 157 -7.73 2.55 21.46
C GLU A 157 -7.32 1.65 22.63
N TRP A 158 -6.01 1.46 22.81
CA TRP A 158 -5.47 0.46 23.73
C TRP A 158 -5.32 0.93 25.17
N LEU A 159 -5.18 2.24 25.40
CA LEU A 159 -5.13 2.81 26.74
C LEU A 159 -6.50 3.28 27.23
N LYS A 160 -7.55 3.12 26.44
CA LYS A 160 -8.90 3.56 26.80
C LYS A 160 -9.36 2.98 28.13
N GLY A 161 -9.75 3.86 29.07
CA GLY A 161 -10.20 3.47 30.40
C GLY A 161 -9.08 3.16 31.39
N THR A 162 -7.82 3.38 31.01
CA THR A 162 -6.69 3.33 31.94
C THR A 162 -6.34 4.75 32.43
N GLU A 163 -5.51 4.85 33.49
CA GLU A 163 -4.97 6.10 34.00
C GLU A 163 -3.93 6.77 33.08
N HIS A 164 -3.51 6.05 32.03
CA HIS A 164 -2.49 6.49 31.08
C HIS A 164 -3.02 7.37 29.94
N VAL A 165 -4.34 7.55 29.82
CA VAL A 165 -4.94 8.48 28.85
C VAL A 165 -5.00 9.87 29.49
N GLN A 166 -4.22 10.78 28.98
CA GLN A 166 -4.14 12.17 29.45
C GLN A 166 -4.66 13.12 28.35
N ASP A 167 -5.94 12.98 28.02
CA ASP A 167 -6.58 13.79 26.97
C ASP A 167 -6.54 15.28 27.32
N GLY A 168 -6.23 16.09 26.32
CA GLY A 168 -6.29 17.54 26.42
C GLY A 168 -5.09 18.23 27.11
N ARG A 169 -4.02 17.52 27.43
CA ARG A 169 -2.77 18.16 27.88
C ARG A 169 -2.07 18.85 26.71
N GLU A 170 -1.88 20.14 26.84
CA GLU A 170 -1.07 20.91 25.90
C GLU A 170 0.38 20.99 26.40
N PRO A 171 1.37 20.85 25.50
CA PRO A 171 2.75 21.01 25.86
C PRO A 171 3.05 22.50 26.14
N GLU A 172 3.85 22.77 27.12
CA GLU A 172 4.36 24.11 27.37
C GLU A 172 5.50 24.50 26.43
N PHE A 173 6.22 23.49 25.95
CA PHE A 173 7.31 23.69 25.00
C PHE A 173 7.48 22.45 24.11
N GLU A 174 8.00 22.62 22.89
CA GLU A 174 8.28 21.56 21.95
C GLU A 174 9.64 21.78 21.28
N TYR A 175 10.45 20.72 21.28
CA TYR A 175 11.65 20.61 20.47
C TYR A 175 11.28 19.84 19.21
N PRO A 176 11.19 20.52 18.06
CA PRO A 176 10.80 19.85 16.82
C PRO A 176 11.90 18.91 16.30
N LEU A 177 11.51 18.00 15.45
CA LEU A 177 12.44 17.18 14.70
C LEU A 177 13.40 18.06 13.88
N SER A 178 14.69 17.83 13.99
CA SER A 178 15.72 18.58 13.25
C SER A 178 16.67 17.62 12.52
N SER A 179 17.49 18.17 11.61
CA SER A 179 18.58 17.42 10.97
C SER A 179 19.68 16.98 11.94
N ASP A 180 19.83 17.71 13.02
CA ASP A 180 20.90 17.48 14.01
C ASP A 180 20.48 16.41 15.04
N ILE A 181 19.19 16.41 15.41
CA ILE A 181 18.61 15.45 16.34
C ILE A 181 17.32 14.90 15.71
N LEU A 182 17.37 13.63 15.25
CA LEU A 182 16.24 12.94 14.65
C LEU A 182 15.23 12.45 15.70
N ALA A 183 14.92 13.31 16.67
CA ALA A 183 13.93 13.10 17.71
C ALA A 183 13.18 14.39 17.98
N MET A 184 11.93 14.27 18.39
CA MET A 184 11.12 15.37 18.88
C MET A 184 10.79 15.15 20.36
N THR A 185 10.81 16.23 21.14
CA THR A 185 10.49 16.21 22.56
C THR A 185 9.40 17.22 22.86
N ARG A 186 8.39 16.80 23.60
CA ARG A 186 7.32 17.66 24.11
C ARG A 186 7.39 17.74 25.63
N VAL A 187 7.25 18.94 26.18
CA VAL A 187 7.42 19.25 27.59
C VAL A 187 6.07 19.60 28.18
N PHE A 188 5.70 18.95 29.27
CA PHE A 188 4.42 19.13 29.94
C PHE A 188 4.61 19.49 31.42
N ALA A 189 3.77 20.37 31.97
CA ALA A 189 3.72 20.59 33.39
C ALA A 189 3.34 19.31 34.15
N SER A 190 4.04 18.98 35.23
CA SER A 190 3.76 17.77 36.02
C SER A 190 2.69 17.94 37.09
N GLY A 191 2.10 19.12 37.19
CA GLY A 191 1.16 19.48 38.28
C GLY A 191 1.86 19.91 39.57
N GLN A 192 3.17 19.79 39.67
CA GLN A 192 3.99 20.37 40.73
C GLN A 192 4.74 21.59 40.23
N PRO A 193 4.92 22.65 41.08
CA PRO A 193 5.64 23.82 40.65
C PRO A 193 7.06 23.49 40.18
N HIS A 194 7.43 24.03 39.02
CA HIS A 194 8.76 23.87 38.41
C HIS A 194 9.17 22.44 38.06
N MET A 195 8.25 21.48 38.06
CA MET A 195 8.51 20.13 37.61
C MET A 195 7.82 19.90 36.28
N TYR A 196 8.56 19.31 35.34
CA TYR A 196 8.11 19.06 34.01
C TYR A 196 8.34 17.57 33.63
N GLN A 197 7.42 17.06 32.87
CA GLN A 197 7.48 15.72 32.27
C GLN A 197 7.82 15.90 30.81
N LEU A 198 8.77 15.11 30.32
CA LEU A 198 9.19 15.13 28.92
C LEU A 198 8.82 13.81 28.25
N ALA A 199 8.30 13.93 27.06
CA ALA A 199 7.99 12.80 26.20
C ALA A 199 8.75 12.95 24.87
N THR A 200 9.56 11.95 24.53
CA THR A 200 10.43 11.97 23.35
C THR A 200 10.17 10.78 22.48
N LYS A 201 10.11 11.00 21.17
CA LYS A 201 10.09 9.95 20.15
C LYS A 201 10.96 10.34 18.95
N GLY A 202 11.54 9.37 18.27
CA GLY A 202 12.37 9.62 17.11
C GLY A 202 13.08 8.39 16.58
N ALA A 203 14.12 8.62 15.77
CA ALA A 203 14.98 7.53 15.34
C ALA A 203 15.57 6.81 16.56
N PRO A 204 15.58 5.47 16.58
CA PRO A 204 16.05 4.73 17.76
C PRO A 204 17.44 5.14 18.23
N GLU A 205 18.35 5.42 17.30
CA GLU A 205 19.71 5.84 17.57
C GLU A 205 19.76 7.23 18.23
N ALA A 206 18.94 8.16 17.76
CA ALA A 206 18.89 9.50 18.34
C ALA A 206 18.29 9.47 19.75
N VAL A 207 17.24 8.67 19.99
CA VAL A 207 16.65 8.50 21.31
C VAL A 207 17.62 7.80 22.26
N ALA A 208 18.38 6.81 21.78
CA ALA A 208 19.42 6.13 22.56
C ALA A 208 20.54 7.09 23.00
N ASP A 209 20.92 8.02 22.11
CA ASP A 209 21.92 9.04 22.39
C ASP A 209 21.42 10.04 23.45
N LEU A 210 20.18 10.51 23.31
CA LEU A 210 19.53 11.36 24.32
C LEU A 210 19.41 10.68 25.69
N CYS A 211 19.24 9.36 25.71
CA CYS A 211 19.19 8.56 26.95
C CYS A 211 20.57 8.18 27.48
N HIS A 212 21.65 8.60 26.83
CA HIS A 212 23.04 8.28 27.22
C HIS A 212 23.28 6.78 27.44
N LEU A 213 22.64 5.92 26.60
CA LEU A 213 22.81 4.48 26.73
C LEU A 213 24.29 4.10 26.60
N ASP A 214 24.73 3.18 27.43
CA ASP A 214 26.06 2.62 27.34
C ASP A 214 26.25 1.78 26.06
N GLU A 215 27.46 1.33 25.80
CA GLU A 215 27.77 0.56 24.58
C GLU A 215 27.00 -0.76 24.50
N ALA A 216 26.80 -1.42 25.64
CA ALA A 216 26.04 -2.66 25.71
C ALA A 216 24.56 -2.43 25.36
N GLY A 217 23.95 -1.38 25.94
CA GLY A 217 22.59 -0.97 25.65
C GLY A 217 22.39 -0.56 24.18
N ARG A 218 23.32 0.21 23.61
CA ARG A 218 23.29 0.58 22.19
C ARG A 218 23.39 -0.61 21.25
N ASN A 219 24.24 -1.59 21.57
CA ASN A 219 24.38 -2.79 20.77
C ASN A 219 23.13 -3.68 20.84
N ALA A 220 22.54 -3.83 22.02
CA ALA A 220 21.29 -4.57 22.19
C ALA A 220 20.13 -3.89 21.43
N LEU A 221 20.03 -2.57 21.52
CA LEU A 221 19.04 -1.78 20.79
C LEU A 221 19.21 -1.95 19.27
N ARG A 222 20.44 -1.83 18.77
CA ARG A 222 20.73 -1.99 17.34
C ARG A 222 20.29 -3.37 16.83
N ALA A 223 20.61 -4.45 17.54
CA ALA A 223 20.19 -5.80 17.17
C ALA A 223 18.66 -5.94 17.13
N GLN A 224 17.95 -5.30 18.08
CA GLN A 224 16.49 -5.28 18.11
C GLN A 224 15.90 -4.50 16.91
N VAL A 225 16.45 -3.32 16.61
CA VAL A 225 16.05 -2.50 15.46
C VAL A 225 16.28 -3.23 14.15
N GLU A 226 17.46 -3.86 13.97
CA GLU A 226 17.77 -4.65 12.78
C GLU A 226 16.78 -5.80 12.58
N SER A 227 16.47 -6.55 13.63
CA SER A 227 15.48 -7.64 13.57
C SER A 227 14.08 -7.17 13.21
N LEU A 228 13.66 -5.98 13.67
CA LEU A 228 12.37 -5.37 13.32
C LEU A 228 12.39 -4.86 11.86
N ALA A 229 13.48 -4.21 11.45
CA ALA A 229 13.65 -3.67 10.11
C ALA A 229 13.71 -4.77 9.03
N GLU A 230 14.37 -5.90 9.30
CA GLU A 230 14.39 -7.07 8.40
C GLU A 230 12.98 -7.63 8.12
N ARG A 231 12.04 -7.40 9.02
CA ARG A 231 10.62 -7.74 8.81
C ARG A 231 9.81 -6.64 8.12
N GLY A 232 10.47 -5.60 7.62
CA GLY A 232 9.85 -4.49 6.91
C GLY A 232 9.12 -3.49 7.82
N LEU A 233 9.45 -3.46 9.11
CA LEU A 233 8.83 -2.54 10.07
C LEU A 233 9.63 -1.23 10.15
N ARG A 234 8.93 -0.12 10.27
CA ARG A 234 9.52 1.18 10.61
C ARG A 234 9.57 1.33 12.12
N VAL A 235 10.76 1.57 12.66
CA VAL A 235 10.99 1.56 14.10
C VAL A 235 11.18 2.98 14.61
N LEU A 236 10.50 3.32 15.70
CA LEU A 236 10.68 4.55 16.47
C LEU A 236 11.07 4.20 17.89
N GLY A 237 12.07 4.91 18.43
CA GLY A 237 12.41 4.89 19.84
C GLY A 237 11.51 5.85 20.63
N VAL A 238 11.23 5.52 21.88
CA VAL A 238 10.49 6.36 22.83
C VAL A 238 11.23 6.43 24.15
N ALA A 239 11.28 7.65 24.70
CA ALA A 239 11.86 7.90 26.00
C ALA A 239 10.98 8.87 26.82
N ARG A 240 11.18 8.83 28.12
CA ARG A 240 10.62 9.80 29.05
C ARG A 240 11.72 10.55 29.77
N GLY A 241 11.41 11.77 30.21
CA GLY A 241 12.32 12.52 31.04
C GLY A 241 11.56 13.33 32.09
N HIS A 242 12.29 13.81 33.07
CA HIS A 242 11.83 14.76 34.03
C HIS A 242 12.83 15.94 34.11
N TRP A 243 12.30 17.12 34.22
CA TRP A 243 13.13 18.31 34.38
C TRP A 243 12.59 19.19 35.50
N THR A 244 13.51 19.70 36.31
CA THR A 244 13.21 20.65 37.38
C THR A 244 13.77 22.00 36.93
N GLY A 245 12.92 22.90 36.45
CA GLY A 245 13.30 24.22 35.98
C GLY A 245 13.39 25.22 37.13
N ALA A 246 14.18 26.26 36.92
CA ALA A 246 14.15 27.41 37.83
C ALA A 246 12.83 28.19 37.65
N ALA A 247 12.35 28.82 38.76
CA ALA A 247 11.13 29.60 38.79
C ALA A 247 11.06 30.64 37.66
N GLN A 248 9.85 30.81 37.10
CA GLN A 248 9.37 31.85 36.20
C GLN A 248 10.45 32.72 35.50
N GLY A 249 10.63 32.50 34.20
CA GLY A 249 11.48 33.31 33.33
C GLY A 249 12.79 32.67 32.90
N ALA A 250 13.10 31.43 33.33
CA ALA A 250 14.20 30.67 32.75
C ALA A 250 13.85 30.23 31.32
N LEU A 251 14.72 30.57 30.39
CA LEU A 251 14.66 30.01 29.03
C LEU A 251 14.79 28.49 29.11
N TRP A 252 13.98 27.77 28.35
CA TRP A 252 14.14 26.35 28.17
C TRP A 252 15.57 26.00 27.70
N PRO A 253 16.14 24.86 28.10
CA PRO A 253 17.43 24.42 27.58
C PRO A 253 17.52 24.54 26.06
N ALA A 254 18.70 24.94 25.58
CA ALA A 254 18.89 25.14 24.14
C ALA A 254 18.90 23.81 23.35
N SER A 255 19.26 22.72 24.03
CA SER A 255 19.36 21.39 23.41
C SER A 255 18.56 20.35 24.19
N GLN A 256 18.02 19.36 23.47
CA GLN A 256 17.38 18.19 24.06
C GLN A 256 18.37 17.34 24.88
N HIS A 257 19.68 17.44 24.62
CA HIS A 257 20.75 16.75 25.37
C HIS A 257 20.94 17.28 26.80
N ASP A 258 20.37 18.44 27.10
CA ASP A 258 20.48 19.01 28.46
C ASP A 258 19.48 18.39 29.45
N PHE A 259 18.68 17.42 28.98
CA PHE A 259 17.70 16.69 29.80
C PHE A 259 18.16 15.26 30.07
N ASP A 260 17.73 14.72 31.21
CA ASP A 260 17.91 13.31 31.54
C ASP A 260 16.70 12.49 31.01
N PHE A 261 16.98 11.57 30.09
CA PHE A 261 15.97 10.68 29.53
C PHE A 261 16.18 9.23 29.95
N GLU A 262 15.07 8.54 30.19
CA GLU A 262 14.98 7.10 30.39
C GLU A 262 14.39 6.45 29.13
N PHE A 263 15.09 5.52 28.53
CA PHE A 263 14.62 4.78 27.37
C PHE A 263 13.48 3.81 27.77
N LEU A 264 12.31 3.94 27.15
CA LEU A 264 11.15 3.10 27.43
C LEU A 264 11.04 1.89 26.49
N GLY A 265 11.43 2.07 25.22
CA GLY A 265 11.32 1.00 24.25
C GLY A 265 11.13 1.50 22.82
N LEU A 266 10.72 0.57 21.97
CA LEU A 266 10.53 0.75 20.54
C LEU A 266 9.05 0.55 20.16
N LEU A 267 8.58 1.38 19.23
CA LEU A 267 7.36 1.14 18.45
C LEU A 267 7.76 0.73 17.04
N ALA A 268 7.27 -0.42 16.61
CA ALA A 268 7.44 -0.89 15.24
C ALA A 268 6.12 -0.75 14.47
N LEU A 269 6.16 -0.01 13.37
CA LEU A 269 5.00 0.33 12.56
C LEU A 269 5.12 -0.34 11.20
N ALA A 270 3.99 -0.78 10.67
CA ALA A 270 3.87 -1.33 9.33
C ALA A 270 2.70 -0.71 8.57
N ASP A 271 2.77 -0.76 7.26
CA ASP A 271 1.60 -0.60 6.39
C ASP A 271 1.06 -2.01 6.11
N PRO A 272 -0.06 -2.42 6.74
CA PRO A 272 -0.53 -3.78 6.64
C PRO A 272 -0.99 -4.13 5.22
N PRO A 273 -0.79 -5.37 4.77
CA PRO A 273 -1.35 -5.83 3.51
C PRO A 273 -2.87 -5.76 3.53
N ARG A 274 -3.46 -5.56 2.36
CA ARG A 274 -4.92 -5.64 2.22
C ARG A 274 -5.38 -7.09 2.44
N PRO A 275 -6.49 -7.32 3.12
CA PRO A 275 -6.99 -8.67 3.41
C PRO A 275 -7.22 -9.51 2.15
N GLU A 276 -7.54 -8.87 1.02
CA GLU A 276 -7.86 -9.53 -0.25
C GLU A 276 -6.62 -9.94 -1.05
N VAL A 277 -5.44 -9.42 -0.71
CA VAL A 277 -4.20 -9.63 -1.49
C VAL A 277 -3.76 -11.10 -1.54
N PRO A 278 -3.76 -11.88 -0.44
CA PRO A 278 -3.35 -13.27 -0.50
C PRO A 278 -4.20 -14.10 -1.49
N GLU A 279 -5.52 -13.88 -1.50
CA GLU A 279 -6.43 -14.55 -2.43
C GLU A 279 -6.20 -14.09 -3.87
N ALA A 280 -6.04 -12.78 -4.09
CA ALA A 280 -5.77 -12.22 -5.41
C ALA A 280 -4.45 -12.75 -6.00
N LEU A 281 -3.39 -12.89 -5.18
CA LEU A 281 -2.12 -13.50 -5.60
C LEU A 281 -2.30 -14.97 -5.97
N ALA A 282 -3.05 -15.74 -5.18
CA ALA A 282 -3.34 -17.14 -5.47
C ALA A 282 -4.09 -17.28 -6.82
N GLN A 283 -5.06 -16.40 -7.09
CA GLN A 283 -5.79 -16.36 -8.36
C GLN A 283 -4.86 -16.01 -9.54
N CYS A 284 -3.96 -15.04 -9.38
CA CYS A 284 -2.96 -14.71 -10.42
C CYS A 284 -2.06 -15.90 -10.73
N HIS A 285 -1.54 -16.58 -9.71
CA HIS A 285 -0.70 -17.76 -9.88
C HIS A 285 -1.46 -18.91 -10.56
N ALA A 286 -2.71 -19.16 -10.16
CA ALA A 286 -3.55 -20.18 -10.78
C ALA A 286 -3.84 -19.87 -12.25
N ALA A 287 -3.91 -18.59 -12.63
CA ALA A 287 -4.04 -18.14 -14.02
C ALA A 287 -2.71 -18.16 -14.81
N GLY A 288 -1.60 -18.57 -14.21
CA GLY A 288 -0.28 -18.58 -14.84
C GLY A 288 0.35 -17.20 -14.97
N VAL A 289 -0.14 -16.19 -14.21
CA VAL A 289 0.39 -14.82 -14.19
C VAL A 289 1.43 -14.71 -13.09
N ARG A 290 2.66 -14.34 -13.47
CA ARG A 290 3.73 -14.03 -12.51
C ARG A 290 3.52 -12.62 -11.96
N VAL A 291 3.38 -12.50 -10.65
CA VAL A 291 3.32 -11.19 -9.98
C VAL A 291 4.71 -10.75 -9.58
N VAL A 292 5.05 -9.48 -9.86
CA VAL A 292 6.31 -8.83 -9.52
C VAL A 292 5.96 -7.58 -8.69
N MET A 293 6.43 -7.53 -7.47
CA MET A 293 6.27 -6.35 -6.62
C MET A 293 7.34 -5.31 -6.97
N MET A 294 6.91 -4.08 -7.21
CA MET A 294 7.78 -2.91 -7.33
C MET A 294 7.68 -2.08 -6.05
N THR A 295 8.81 -1.66 -5.53
CA THR A 295 8.86 -0.82 -4.33
C THR A 295 10.05 0.13 -4.41
N GLY A 296 9.89 1.34 -3.85
CA GLY A 296 10.97 2.28 -3.62
C GLY A 296 11.65 2.10 -2.25
N ASP A 297 11.23 1.08 -1.47
CA ASP A 297 11.81 0.80 -0.18
C ASP A 297 13.26 0.28 -0.29
N HIS A 298 14.02 0.43 0.78
CA HIS A 298 15.38 -0.13 0.86
C HIS A 298 15.34 -1.66 0.73
N PRO A 299 16.33 -2.32 0.10
CA PRO A 299 16.36 -3.78 -0.07
C PRO A 299 16.23 -4.60 1.23
N ALA A 300 16.56 -4.02 2.37
CA ALA A 300 16.39 -4.65 3.68
C ALA A 300 14.98 -4.53 4.26
N THR A 301 14.11 -3.74 3.63
CA THR A 301 12.69 -3.58 3.98
C THR A 301 11.82 -4.40 3.03
#